data_eb0a03bc62cdfeca89b0e30bed718aa0
#
_entry.id   eb0a03bc62cdfeca89b0e30bed718aa0
#
_cell.length_a   1.000
_cell.length_b   1.000
_cell.length_c   1.000
_cell.angle_alpha   90.00
_cell.angle_beta   90.00
_cell.angle_gamma   90.00
#
_symmetry.space_group_name_H-M   'P 1'
#
loop_
_entity.id
_entity.type
_entity.pdbx_description
1 polymer ?
#
loop_
_entity_poly.entity_id
_entity_poly.type
_entity_poly.pdbx_seq_one_letter_code
_entity_poly.pdbx_strand_id
1 'polypeptide(L)'
;MIEPSVKQDLREIAKRLSDLRGSLDLDMKQEMIENFEVKMAAPDFWDDNERAQGIIAELNAIKSSVDQYQSLNQEYEDTTMMLELAVEEQDEALAQELSGTVEGLMSKLETFELQLLLNQPYDKFNAILELHPGAGGTESQDWGQMLLRMYTRWAEKRNFKVEVLDYLPGDEAGIKSVTLLIKGFNAYGYLKAEKGVHRLVRISPFDASGRRHTSFVSCDVVPEISEDVEVDIRTEDLKIDTYRASGAGGQHINTTDSAVRITHIPTGVVVTCQTERSQIKNRERAMTVLRSKLYERKIEEQQKQLDEIRGEQSDIAWGSQIRSYVFHPYSMVKDHRTSVETGNVGAVMDGDLDAFIDGYLRNQIRHE
;
A
#
# COMPACT_ATOMS: atom_id res chain seq x y z
N MET A 1 -25.71 -19.05 28.35
CA MET A 1 -26.17 -19.45 26.97
C MET A 1 -25.14 -18.93 25.98
N ILE A 2 -24.48 -19.81 25.21
CA ILE A 2 -23.44 -19.39 24.26
C ILE A 2 -24.06 -18.54 23.15
N GLU A 3 -23.48 -17.37 22.88
CA GLU A 3 -23.99 -16.48 21.83
C GLU A 3 -23.91 -17.16 20.47
N PRO A 4 -24.97 -17.08 19.63
CA PRO A 4 -24.95 -17.63 18.27
C PRO A 4 -23.82 -17.06 17.40
N SER A 5 -23.35 -15.82 17.68
CA SER A 5 -22.22 -15.15 17.06
C SER A 5 -20.92 -15.94 17.19
N VAL A 6 -20.57 -16.44 18.38
CA VAL A 6 -19.33 -17.20 18.62
C VAL A 6 -19.23 -18.44 17.74
N LYS A 7 -20.34 -19.15 17.51
CA LYS A 7 -20.36 -20.31 16.61
C LYS A 7 -20.21 -19.92 15.14
N GLN A 8 -20.74 -18.76 14.78
CA GLN A 8 -20.62 -18.25 13.42
C GLN A 8 -19.19 -17.81 13.15
N ASP A 9 -18.58 -17.08 14.09
CA ASP A 9 -17.21 -16.59 14.00
C ASP A 9 -16.20 -17.74 13.91
N LEU A 10 -16.37 -18.80 14.70
CA LEU A 10 -15.54 -20.02 14.61
C LEU A 10 -15.68 -20.73 13.26
N ARG A 11 -16.85 -20.74 12.66
CA ARG A 11 -17.03 -21.30 11.31
C ARG A 11 -16.32 -20.44 10.24
N GLU A 12 -16.36 -19.13 10.41
CA GLU A 12 -15.65 -18.21 9.54
C GLU A 12 -14.13 -18.38 9.66
N ILE A 13 -13.62 -18.48 10.90
CA ILE A 13 -12.20 -18.77 11.15
C ILE A 13 -11.78 -20.09 10.51
N ALA A 14 -12.57 -21.16 10.68
CA ALA A 14 -12.30 -22.46 10.07
C ALA A 14 -12.17 -22.39 8.55
N LYS A 15 -13.11 -21.68 7.91
CA LYS A 15 -13.08 -21.48 6.46
C LYS A 15 -11.84 -20.71 6.03
N ARG A 16 -11.52 -19.60 6.70
CA ARG A 16 -10.36 -18.76 6.39
C ARG A 16 -9.04 -19.54 6.59
N LEU A 17 -8.90 -20.33 7.66
CA LEU A 17 -7.74 -21.20 7.88
C LEU A 17 -7.61 -22.27 6.78
N SER A 18 -8.74 -22.83 6.31
CA SER A 18 -8.73 -23.79 5.21
C SER A 18 -8.31 -23.14 3.88
N ASP A 19 -8.79 -21.93 3.59
CA ASP A 19 -8.43 -21.16 2.40
C ASP A 19 -6.93 -20.79 2.43
N LEU A 20 -6.42 -20.38 3.61
CA LEU A 20 -5.00 -20.10 3.82
C LEU A 20 -4.12 -21.34 3.64
N ARG A 21 -4.55 -22.49 4.10
CA ARG A 21 -3.82 -23.74 3.91
C ARG A 21 -3.60 -24.05 2.43
N GLY A 22 -4.63 -23.84 1.61
CA GLY A 22 -4.55 -24.03 0.16
C GLY A 22 -3.64 -23.02 -0.52
N SER A 23 -3.70 -21.74 -0.12
CA SER A 23 -2.89 -20.68 -0.73
C SER A 23 -1.42 -20.69 -0.27
N LEU A 24 -1.14 -21.17 0.94
CA LEU A 24 0.22 -21.25 1.50
C LEU A 24 1.03 -22.42 0.97
N ASP A 25 0.38 -23.41 0.34
CA ASP A 25 0.99 -24.67 -0.08
C ASP A 25 1.91 -25.27 1.01
N LEU A 26 1.29 -25.51 2.18
CA LEU A 26 2.02 -25.91 3.39
C LEU A 26 2.83 -27.19 3.20
N ASP A 27 2.33 -28.12 2.40
CA ASP A 27 3.00 -29.40 2.16
C ASP A 27 4.31 -29.18 1.38
N MET A 28 4.31 -28.30 0.37
CA MET A 28 5.51 -27.93 -0.38
C MET A 28 6.49 -27.12 0.49
N LYS A 29 5.98 -26.20 1.33
CA LYS A 29 6.82 -25.44 2.25
C LYS A 29 7.50 -26.32 3.30
N GLN A 30 6.81 -27.32 3.80
CA GLN A 30 7.39 -28.30 4.72
C GLN A 30 8.52 -29.10 4.05
N GLU A 31 8.32 -29.55 2.82
CA GLU A 31 9.37 -30.22 2.02
C GLU A 31 10.57 -29.28 1.76
N MET A 32 10.33 -27.99 1.49
CA MET A 32 11.38 -26.99 1.34
C MET A 32 12.19 -26.81 2.64
N ILE A 33 11.53 -26.77 3.80
CA ILE A 33 12.19 -26.68 5.10
C ILE A 33 13.12 -27.87 5.29
N GLU A 34 12.64 -29.09 5.07
CA GLU A 34 13.45 -30.32 5.19
C GLU A 34 14.65 -30.28 4.25
N ASN A 35 14.46 -29.85 3.00
CA ASN A 35 15.54 -29.71 2.02
C ASN A 35 16.60 -28.69 2.44
N PHE A 36 16.19 -27.56 3.02
CA PHE A 36 17.14 -26.57 3.56
C PHE A 36 17.89 -27.10 4.78
N GLU A 37 17.24 -27.80 5.68
CA GLU A 37 17.87 -28.42 6.85
C GLU A 37 18.92 -29.47 6.44
N VAL A 38 18.63 -30.27 5.43
CA VAL A 38 19.60 -31.21 4.84
C VAL A 38 20.78 -30.47 4.24
N LYS A 39 20.57 -29.37 3.51
CA LYS A 39 21.66 -28.55 2.96
C LYS A 39 22.52 -27.94 4.06
N MET A 40 21.92 -27.48 5.15
CA MET A 40 22.64 -26.88 6.31
C MET A 40 23.47 -27.92 7.07
N ALA A 41 23.10 -29.19 7.03
CA ALA A 41 23.86 -30.28 7.64
C ALA A 41 25.10 -30.70 6.82
N ALA A 42 25.27 -30.21 5.59
CA ALA A 42 26.42 -30.52 4.76
C ALA A 42 27.70 -29.89 5.31
N PRO A 43 28.86 -30.60 5.33
CA PRO A 43 30.10 -30.12 5.90
C PRO A 43 30.66 -28.83 5.26
N ASP A 44 30.35 -28.61 3.99
CA ASP A 44 30.79 -27.49 3.15
C ASP A 44 29.82 -26.29 3.17
N PHE A 45 28.75 -26.37 3.95
CA PHE A 45 27.70 -25.32 4.00
C PHE A 45 28.27 -23.95 4.43
N TRP A 46 29.22 -23.93 5.33
CA TRP A 46 29.80 -22.72 5.92
C TRP A 46 31.01 -22.17 5.15
N ASP A 47 31.44 -22.82 4.08
CA ASP A 47 32.57 -22.37 3.26
C ASP A 47 32.29 -21.06 2.52
N ASP A 48 30.99 -20.80 2.21
CA ASP A 48 30.52 -19.56 1.62
C ASP A 48 29.51 -18.88 2.56
N ASN A 49 29.98 -17.88 3.29
CA ASN A 49 29.21 -17.22 4.36
C ASN A 49 28.02 -16.38 3.82
N GLU A 50 28.16 -15.73 2.65
CA GLU A 50 27.06 -14.97 2.04
C GLU A 50 25.93 -15.90 1.57
N ARG A 51 26.26 -16.98 0.91
CA ARG A 51 25.33 -18.01 0.48
C ARG A 51 24.64 -18.69 1.67
N ALA A 52 25.37 -18.99 2.72
CA ALA A 52 24.82 -19.59 3.95
C ALA A 52 23.80 -18.65 4.62
N GLN A 53 24.12 -17.37 4.75
CA GLN A 53 23.21 -16.36 5.31
C GLN A 53 21.94 -16.20 4.46
N GLY A 54 22.05 -16.21 3.14
CA GLY A 54 20.90 -16.18 2.24
C GLY A 54 19.94 -17.35 2.45
N ILE A 55 20.49 -18.58 2.51
CA ILE A 55 19.71 -19.81 2.75
C ILE A 55 19.05 -19.79 4.14
N ILE A 56 19.74 -19.33 5.16
CA ILE A 56 19.19 -19.21 6.52
C ILE A 56 18.06 -18.18 6.56
N ALA A 57 18.22 -17.03 5.89
CA ALA A 57 17.17 -16.01 5.82
C ALA A 57 15.92 -16.54 5.13
N GLU A 58 16.06 -17.26 4.02
CA GLU A 58 14.96 -17.89 3.28
C GLU A 58 14.27 -18.97 4.12
N LEU A 59 15.03 -19.85 4.76
CA LEU A 59 14.48 -20.86 5.67
C LEU A 59 13.69 -20.23 6.81
N ASN A 60 14.23 -19.19 7.45
CA ASN A 60 13.55 -18.52 8.55
C ASN A 60 12.25 -17.84 8.12
N ALA A 61 12.21 -17.26 6.92
CA ALA A 61 11.00 -16.66 6.37
C ALA A 61 9.92 -17.73 6.13
N ILE A 62 10.28 -18.87 5.55
CA ILE A 62 9.35 -19.99 5.31
C ILE A 62 8.87 -20.56 6.63
N LYS A 63 9.77 -20.88 7.58
CA LYS A 63 9.44 -21.39 8.91
C LYS A 63 8.49 -20.44 9.64
N SER A 64 8.78 -19.15 9.66
CA SER A 64 7.94 -18.16 10.33
C SER A 64 6.49 -18.21 9.83
N SER A 65 6.27 -18.33 8.54
CA SER A 65 4.91 -18.41 7.98
C SER A 65 4.20 -19.72 8.31
N VAL A 66 4.93 -20.84 8.32
CA VAL A 66 4.38 -22.15 8.67
C VAL A 66 4.06 -22.22 10.16
N ASP A 67 4.97 -21.77 11.02
CA ASP A 67 4.81 -21.78 12.48
C ASP A 67 3.63 -20.88 12.92
N GLN A 68 3.47 -19.71 12.30
CA GLN A 68 2.34 -18.83 12.57
C GLN A 68 1.01 -19.47 12.18
N TYR A 69 0.94 -20.10 11.00
CA TYR A 69 -0.25 -20.84 10.61
C TYR A 69 -0.56 -21.98 11.57
N GLN A 70 0.43 -22.79 11.94
CA GLN A 70 0.27 -23.91 12.88
C GLN A 70 -0.20 -23.42 14.25
N SER A 71 0.34 -22.31 14.76
CA SER A 71 -0.08 -21.70 16.01
C SER A 71 -1.55 -21.25 15.97
N LEU A 72 -1.97 -20.59 14.87
CA LEU A 72 -3.36 -20.17 14.69
C LEU A 72 -4.32 -21.35 14.57
N ASN A 73 -3.92 -22.41 13.86
CA ASN A 73 -4.72 -23.62 13.73
C ASN A 73 -4.87 -24.35 15.09
N GLN A 74 -3.79 -24.42 15.87
CA GLN A 74 -3.84 -25.01 17.21
C GLN A 74 -4.75 -24.20 18.16
N GLU A 75 -4.63 -22.86 18.16
CA GLU A 75 -5.52 -22.00 18.96
C GLU A 75 -6.99 -22.17 18.53
N TYR A 76 -7.27 -22.36 17.24
CA TYR A 76 -8.60 -22.65 16.74
C TYR A 76 -9.13 -24.00 17.26
N GLU A 77 -8.31 -25.06 17.21
CA GLU A 77 -8.67 -26.38 17.72
C GLU A 77 -8.95 -26.34 19.22
N ASP A 78 -8.07 -25.71 20.00
CA ASP A 78 -8.24 -25.53 21.44
C ASP A 78 -9.52 -24.74 21.76
N THR A 79 -9.78 -23.66 21.04
CA THR A 79 -11.00 -22.85 21.22
C THR A 79 -12.28 -23.65 20.88
N THR A 80 -12.20 -24.51 19.87
CA THR A 80 -13.32 -25.39 19.50
C THR A 80 -13.60 -26.43 20.60
N MET A 81 -12.56 -27.02 21.17
CA MET A 81 -12.71 -27.95 22.32
C MET A 81 -13.28 -27.22 23.54
N MET A 82 -12.84 -26.01 23.83
CA MET A 82 -13.42 -25.18 24.90
C MET A 82 -14.91 -24.91 24.67
N LEU A 83 -15.30 -24.66 23.41
CA LEU A 83 -16.73 -24.48 23.07
C LEU A 83 -17.55 -25.75 23.35
N GLU A 84 -17.04 -26.92 23.00
CA GLU A 84 -17.70 -28.20 23.25
C GLU A 84 -17.89 -28.44 24.76
N LEU A 85 -16.84 -28.21 25.55
CA LEU A 85 -16.91 -28.32 27.02
C LEU A 85 -17.90 -27.32 27.63
N ALA A 86 -17.89 -26.06 27.18
CA ALA A 86 -18.82 -25.04 27.66
C ALA A 86 -20.30 -25.40 27.37
N VAL A 87 -20.55 -26.09 26.24
CA VAL A 87 -21.87 -26.58 25.88
C VAL A 87 -22.30 -27.75 26.77
N GLU A 88 -21.39 -28.72 27.04
CA GLU A 88 -21.67 -29.91 27.85
C GLU A 88 -21.90 -29.55 29.31
N GLU A 89 -21.08 -28.67 29.88
CA GLU A 89 -21.13 -28.29 31.29
C GLU A 89 -22.11 -27.15 31.59
N GLN A 90 -22.64 -26.48 30.55
CA GLN A 90 -23.52 -25.30 30.65
C GLN A 90 -22.88 -24.17 31.49
N ASP A 91 -21.55 -24.02 31.38
CA ASP A 91 -20.78 -23.03 32.12
C ASP A 91 -20.84 -21.64 31.44
N GLU A 92 -21.51 -20.69 32.12
CA GLU A 92 -21.67 -19.33 31.61
C GLU A 92 -20.36 -18.49 31.73
N ALA A 93 -19.48 -18.79 32.66
CA ALA A 93 -18.21 -18.09 32.82
C ALA A 93 -17.27 -18.47 31.68
N LEU A 94 -17.20 -19.77 31.35
CA LEU A 94 -16.43 -20.27 30.22
C LEU A 94 -16.99 -19.74 28.88
N ALA A 95 -18.32 -19.58 28.78
CA ALA A 95 -18.93 -18.98 27.58
C ALA A 95 -18.57 -17.50 27.36
N GLN A 96 -18.39 -16.72 28.42
CA GLN A 96 -17.93 -15.34 28.36
C GLN A 96 -16.44 -15.23 27.96
N GLU A 97 -15.59 -16.09 28.50
CA GLU A 97 -14.18 -16.18 28.17
C GLU A 97 -13.95 -16.54 26.69
N LEU A 98 -14.79 -17.46 26.18
CA LEU A 98 -14.78 -17.87 24.77
C LEU A 98 -15.00 -16.70 23.79
N SER A 99 -15.89 -15.77 24.11
CA SER A 99 -16.13 -14.60 23.23
C SER A 99 -14.87 -13.77 23.03
N GLY A 100 -14.16 -13.46 24.12
CA GLY A 100 -12.89 -12.72 24.05
C GLY A 100 -11.77 -13.49 23.34
N THR A 101 -11.72 -14.82 23.51
CA THR A 101 -10.74 -15.69 22.85
C THR A 101 -10.98 -15.73 21.34
N VAL A 102 -12.23 -15.85 20.90
CA VAL A 102 -12.61 -15.87 19.47
C VAL A 102 -12.31 -14.53 18.80
N GLU A 103 -12.63 -13.40 19.46
CA GLU A 103 -12.26 -12.07 18.94
C GLU A 103 -10.75 -11.91 18.81
N GLY A 104 -9.99 -12.36 19.80
CA GLY A 104 -8.53 -12.35 19.76
C GLY A 104 -7.96 -13.21 18.62
N LEU A 105 -8.51 -14.40 18.42
CA LEU A 105 -8.10 -15.31 17.35
C LEU A 105 -8.44 -14.74 15.97
N MET A 106 -9.61 -14.11 15.82
CA MET A 106 -10.00 -13.42 14.58
C MET A 106 -9.01 -12.30 14.23
N SER A 107 -8.65 -11.47 15.21
CA SER A 107 -7.68 -10.39 15.02
C SER A 107 -6.28 -10.89 14.64
N LYS A 108 -5.82 -11.98 15.26
CA LYS A 108 -4.55 -12.63 14.90
C LYS A 108 -4.59 -13.18 13.47
N LEU A 109 -5.68 -13.80 13.08
CA LEU A 109 -5.87 -14.35 11.74
C LEU A 109 -5.87 -13.25 10.69
N GLU A 110 -6.56 -12.13 10.94
CA GLU A 110 -6.54 -10.96 10.07
C GLU A 110 -5.13 -10.39 9.91
N THR A 111 -4.39 -10.26 11.00
CA THR A 111 -3.00 -9.80 10.97
C THR A 111 -2.11 -10.72 10.14
N PHE A 112 -2.28 -12.03 10.30
CA PHE A 112 -1.51 -13.01 9.55
C PHE A 112 -1.85 -13.00 8.05
N GLU A 113 -3.12 -12.93 7.69
CA GLU A 113 -3.54 -12.76 6.30
C GLU A 113 -2.91 -11.52 5.65
N LEU A 114 -2.94 -10.38 6.35
CA LEU A 114 -2.31 -9.15 5.87
C LEU A 114 -0.80 -9.30 5.69
N GLN A 115 -0.11 -10.01 6.58
CA GLN A 115 1.32 -10.29 6.42
C GLN A 115 1.63 -11.13 5.19
N LEU A 116 0.76 -12.10 4.87
CA LEU A 116 0.89 -12.91 3.66
C LEU A 116 0.64 -12.12 2.38
N LEU A 117 -0.34 -11.21 2.42
CA LEU A 117 -0.68 -10.29 1.32
C LEU A 117 0.44 -9.29 1.01
N LEU A 118 1.24 -8.94 2.02
CA LEU A 118 2.30 -7.95 1.96
C LEU A 118 3.69 -8.61 1.96
N ASN A 119 3.89 -9.63 1.10
CA ASN A 119 5.11 -10.43 1.04
C ASN A 119 6.00 -10.11 -0.18
N GLN A 120 5.67 -9.12 -0.97
CA GLN A 120 6.52 -8.68 -2.06
C GLN A 120 7.80 -7.99 -1.53
N PRO A 121 8.94 -8.07 -2.24
CA PRO A 121 10.23 -7.58 -1.72
C PRO A 121 10.24 -6.13 -1.25
N TYR A 122 9.41 -5.28 -1.84
CA TYR A 122 9.30 -3.84 -1.57
C TYR A 122 8.09 -3.45 -0.73
N ASP A 123 7.19 -4.38 -0.40
CA ASP A 123 5.96 -4.07 0.37
C ASP A 123 6.27 -3.44 1.74
N LYS A 124 7.37 -3.84 2.38
CA LYS A 124 7.81 -3.35 3.69
C LYS A 124 8.41 -1.95 3.69
N PHE A 125 8.60 -1.34 2.52
CA PHE A 125 9.21 -0.03 2.43
C PHE A 125 8.20 1.10 2.74
N ASN A 126 8.74 2.28 3.00
CA ASN A 126 7.97 3.51 3.03
C ASN A 126 7.41 3.79 1.63
N ALA A 127 6.34 4.58 1.55
CA ALA A 127 5.70 4.93 0.30
C ALA A 127 5.95 6.39 -0.07
N ILE A 128 6.23 6.64 -1.33
CA ILE A 128 6.15 7.96 -1.94
C ILE A 128 4.86 8.00 -2.75
N LEU A 129 3.95 8.89 -2.37
CA LEU A 129 2.63 9.05 -2.99
C LEU A 129 2.57 10.40 -3.68
N GLU A 130 2.20 10.41 -4.95
CA GLU A 130 2.04 11.62 -5.76
C GLU A 130 0.60 11.76 -6.24
N LEU A 131 0.05 12.96 -6.11
CA LEU A 131 -1.26 13.30 -6.62
C LEU A 131 -1.13 14.35 -7.73
N HIS A 132 -1.72 14.04 -8.88
CA HIS A 132 -1.75 14.92 -10.03
C HIS A 132 -3.21 15.12 -10.50
N PRO A 133 -3.82 16.28 -10.20
CA PRO A 133 -5.11 16.64 -10.74
C PRO A 133 -5.09 16.64 -12.27
N GLY A 134 -6.10 16.00 -12.85
CA GLY A 134 -6.28 15.92 -14.29
C GLY A 134 -6.98 17.16 -14.87
N ALA A 135 -7.45 17.03 -16.12
CA ALA A 135 -8.26 18.06 -16.74
C ALA A 135 -9.53 18.33 -15.93
N GLY A 136 -9.82 19.58 -15.61
CA GLY A 136 -10.99 20.00 -14.82
C GLY A 136 -10.81 21.31 -14.08
N GLY A 137 -9.66 21.97 -14.24
CA GLY A 137 -9.40 23.30 -13.64
C GLY A 137 -9.47 23.26 -12.12
N THR A 138 -10.04 24.31 -11.52
CA THR A 138 -10.16 24.48 -10.05
C THR A 138 -10.85 23.30 -9.36
N GLU A 139 -11.85 22.68 -9.99
CA GLU A 139 -12.58 21.53 -9.44
C GLU A 139 -11.69 20.30 -9.25
N SER A 140 -10.82 19.99 -10.22
CA SER A 140 -9.88 18.88 -10.10
C SER A 140 -8.75 19.16 -9.11
N GLN A 141 -8.34 20.42 -8.99
CA GLN A 141 -7.35 20.85 -8.00
C GLN A 141 -7.90 20.73 -6.57
N ASP A 142 -9.16 21.09 -6.35
CA ASP A 142 -9.83 20.89 -5.07
C ASP A 142 -10.02 19.40 -4.75
N TRP A 143 -10.36 18.58 -5.76
CA TRP A 143 -10.40 17.13 -5.59
C TRP A 143 -9.06 16.56 -5.16
N GLY A 144 -7.94 17.01 -5.75
CA GLY A 144 -6.60 16.65 -5.32
C GLY A 144 -6.34 16.99 -3.85
N GLN A 145 -6.79 18.15 -3.39
CA GLN A 145 -6.68 18.57 -1.99
C GLN A 145 -7.52 17.67 -1.05
N MET A 146 -8.70 17.25 -1.48
CA MET A 146 -9.52 16.31 -0.72
C MET A 146 -8.84 14.95 -0.57
N LEU A 147 -8.24 14.41 -1.65
CA LEU A 147 -7.47 13.17 -1.60
C LEU A 147 -6.22 13.29 -0.71
N LEU A 148 -5.51 14.41 -0.78
CA LEU A 148 -4.38 14.67 0.11
C LEU A 148 -4.79 14.56 1.58
N ARG A 149 -5.90 15.18 1.96
CA ARG A 149 -6.44 15.09 3.32
C ARG A 149 -6.83 13.65 3.67
N MET A 150 -7.48 12.94 2.77
CA MET A 150 -7.90 11.55 2.95
C MET A 150 -6.71 10.63 3.25
N TYR A 151 -5.66 10.70 2.44
CA TYR A 151 -4.46 9.88 2.64
C TYR A 151 -3.67 10.27 3.89
N THR A 152 -3.60 11.57 4.20
CA THR A 152 -2.97 12.03 5.45
C THR A 152 -3.68 11.45 6.66
N ARG A 153 -5.02 11.50 6.70
CA ARG A 153 -5.81 10.93 7.80
C ARG A 153 -5.73 9.42 7.90
N TRP A 154 -5.70 8.74 6.76
CA TRP A 154 -5.48 7.29 6.74
C TRP A 154 -4.11 6.94 7.35
N ALA A 155 -3.07 7.63 6.97
CA ALA A 155 -1.72 7.43 7.49
C ALA A 155 -1.64 7.72 9.01
N GLU A 156 -2.27 8.80 9.48
CA GLU A 156 -2.36 9.14 10.91
C GLU A 156 -3.07 8.04 11.72
N LYS A 157 -4.17 7.49 11.23
CA LYS A 157 -4.89 6.38 11.88
C LYS A 157 -4.02 5.13 12.06
N ARG A 158 -3.09 4.90 11.13
CA ARG A 158 -2.13 3.79 11.17
C ARG A 158 -0.83 4.13 11.91
N ASN A 159 -0.75 5.31 12.54
CA ASN A 159 0.47 5.82 13.17
C ASN A 159 1.65 5.94 12.21
N PHE A 160 1.40 6.16 10.94
CA PHE A 160 2.42 6.46 9.94
C PHE A 160 2.77 7.94 9.97
N LYS A 161 4.05 8.25 9.75
CA LYS A 161 4.50 9.64 9.67
C LYS A 161 4.38 10.12 8.22
N VAL A 162 3.69 11.23 8.03
CA VAL A 162 3.56 11.88 6.71
C VAL A 162 4.51 13.08 6.63
N GLU A 163 5.27 13.14 5.55
CA GLU A 163 6.17 14.24 5.24
C GLU A 163 5.89 14.73 3.82
N VAL A 164 5.66 16.03 3.68
CA VAL A 164 5.43 16.64 2.37
C VAL A 164 6.78 16.94 1.73
N LEU A 165 7.07 16.26 0.61
CA LEU A 165 8.31 16.46 -0.15
C LEU A 165 8.19 17.61 -1.13
N ASP A 166 7.06 17.70 -1.81
CA ASP A 166 6.73 18.79 -2.74
C ASP A 166 5.26 19.15 -2.67
N TYR A 167 4.94 20.43 -2.80
CA TYR A 167 3.57 20.92 -2.77
C TYR A 167 3.45 22.12 -3.70
N LEU A 168 2.62 21.99 -4.71
CA LEU A 168 2.30 23.08 -5.64
C LEU A 168 0.83 23.44 -5.49
N PRO A 169 0.51 24.61 -4.90
CA PRO A 169 -0.87 25.04 -4.69
C PRO A 169 -1.58 25.35 -6.01
N GLY A 170 -2.89 25.21 -6.03
CA GLY A 170 -3.75 25.69 -7.10
C GLY A 170 -3.77 27.22 -7.18
N ASP A 171 -4.18 27.76 -8.33
CA ASP A 171 -4.23 29.22 -8.51
C ASP A 171 -5.36 29.85 -7.70
N GLU A 172 -6.51 29.21 -7.59
CA GLU A 172 -7.70 29.69 -6.88
C GLU A 172 -8.04 28.81 -5.67
N ALA A 173 -7.93 27.49 -5.81
CA ALA A 173 -8.19 26.52 -4.74
C ALA A 173 -7.43 25.20 -5.02
N GLY A 174 -7.28 24.39 -3.98
CA GLY A 174 -6.74 23.06 -4.09
C GLY A 174 -5.24 23.01 -4.40
N ILE A 175 -4.81 21.96 -5.09
CA ILE A 175 -3.41 21.68 -5.44
C ILE A 175 -3.24 21.44 -6.94
N LYS A 176 -2.09 21.80 -7.49
CA LYS A 176 -1.65 21.39 -8.83
C LYS A 176 -0.89 20.07 -8.80
N SER A 177 -0.14 19.83 -7.76
CA SER A 177 0.53 18.56 -7.47
C SER A 177 0.95 18.50 -6.01
N VAL A 178 1.10 17.31 -5.48
CA VAL A 178 1.71 17.06 -4.17
C VAL A 178 2.46 15.75 -4.20
N THR A 179 3.61 15.72 -3.54
CA THR A 179 4.39 14.50 -3.29
C THR A 179 4.54 14.32 -1.78
N LEU A 180 4.08 13.18 -1.30
CA LEU A 180 4.14 12.79 0.12
C LEU A 180 5.11 11.65 0.29
N LEU A 181 5.90 11.69 1.37
CA LEU A 181 6.61 10.53 1.89
C LEU A 181 5.86 10.01 3.12
N ILE A 182 5.34 8.80 3.04
CA ILE A 182 4.60 8.14 4.09
C ILE A 182 5.49 7.05 4.69
N LYS A 183 5.95 7.31 5.93
CA LYS A 183 6.90 6.45 6.65
C LYS A 183 6.15 5.53 7.60
N GLY A 184 6.31 4.24 7.38
CA GLY A 184 5.72 3.20 8.23
C GLY A 184 5.99 1.82 7.67
N PHE A 185 5.93 0.83 8.55
CA PHE A 185 6.11 -0.56 8.13
C PHE A 185 4.99 -0.97 7.18
N ASN A 186 5.36 -1.49 6.02
CA ASN A 186 4.46 -1.87 4.93
C ASN A 186 3.66 -0.70 4.31
N ALA A 187 4.09 0.55 4.47
CA ALA A 187 3.36 1.69 3.91
C ALA A 187 3.17 1.57 2.39
N TYR A 188 4.22 1.18 1.66
CA TYR A 188 4.12 0.93 0.22
C TYR A 188 3.20 -0.26 -0.09
N GLY A 189 3.33 -1.35 0.65
CA GLY A 189 2.52 -2.56 0.46
C GLY A 189 1.01 -2.28 0.50
N TYR A 190 0.56 -1.41 1.41
CA TYR A 190 -0.83 -0.95 1.47
C TYR A 190 -1.16 0.03 0.34
N LEU A 191 -0.35 1.05 0.17
CA LEU A 191 -0.67 2.17 -0.71
C LEU A 191 -0.52 1.85 -2.20
N LYS A 192 0.22 0.79 -2.59
CA LYS A 192 0.24 0.30 -3.98
C LYS A 192 -1.17 0.01 -4.52
N ALA A 193 -2.11 -0.35 -3.63
CA ALA A 193 -3.51 -0.55 -3.96
C ALA A 193 -4.22 0.73 -4.40
N GLU A 194 -3.71 1.90 -4.05
CA GLU A 194 -4.31 3.20 -4.35
C GLU A 194 -3.79 3.81 -5.67
N LYS A 195 -2.81 3.17 -6.30
CA LYS A 195 -2.25 3.62 -7.57
C LYS A 195 -3.29 3.54 -8.68
N GLY A 196 -3.53 4.67 -9.36
CA GLY A 196 -4.46 4.78 -10.49
C GLY A 196 -5.26 6.08 -10.49
N VAL A 197 -6.36 6.09 -11.22
CA VAL A 197 -7.20 7.29 -11.40
C VAL A 197 -8.40 7.26 -10.45
N HIS A 198 -8.56 8.33 -9.69
CA HIS A 198 -9.67 8.55 -8.75
C HIS A 198 -10.66 9.56 -9.35
N ARG A 199 -11.91 9.15 -9.48
CA ARG A 199 -13.00 9.94 -10.08
C ARG A 199 -13.92 10.51 -9.02
N LEU A 200 -14.12 11.83 -9.04
CA LEU A 200 -15.12 12.52 -8.23
C LEU A 200 -16.34 12.90 -9.07
N VAL A 201 -17.53 12.70 -8.52
CA VAL A 201 -18.80 13.20 -9.08
C VAL A 201 -19.54 13.95 -7.98
N ARG A 202 -19.64 15.28 -8.12
CA ARG A 202 -20.37 16.12 -7.16
C ARG A 202 -20.95 17.37 -7.84
N ILE A 203 -21.81 18.09 -7.12
CA ILE A 203 -22.16 19.47 -7.46
C ILE A 203 -20.96 20.33 -7.11
N SER A 204 -20.42 21.07 -8.09
CA SER A 204 -19.24 21.88 -7.90
C SER A 204 -19.53 23.11 -7.04
N PRO A 205 -18.74 23.37 -5.96
CA PRO A 205 -18.85 24.61 -5.20
C PRO A 205 -18.33 25.84 -5.98
N PHE A 206 -17.62 25.62 -7.10
CA PHE A 206 -17.06 26.68 -7.94
C PHE A 206 -17.95 27.02 -9.13
N ASP A 207 -19.03 26.26 -9.39
CA ASP A 207 -20.01 26.53 -10.44
C ASP A 207 -21.25 27.23 -9.88
N ALA A 208 -21.40 28.51 -10.17
CA ALA A 208 -22.55 29.31 -9.76
C ALA A 208 -23.90 28.75 -10.24
N SER A 209 -23.88 27.91 -11.29
CA SER A 209 -25.09 27.25 -11.84
C SER A 209 -25.46 25.98 -11.07
N GLY A 210 -24.65 25.54 -10.10
CA GLY A 210 -24.91 24.36 -9.29
C GLY A 210 -24.96 23.04 -10.10
N ARG A 211 -24.23 22.97 -11.20
CA ARG A 211 -24.19 21.77 -12.05
C ARG A 211 -23.31 20.70 -11.46
N ARG A 212 -23.63 19.45 -11.78
CA ARG A 212 -22.83 18.29 -11.42
C ARG A 212 -21.61 18.20 -12.34
N HIS A 213 -20.42 18.10 -11.73
CA HIS A 213 -19.15 17.96 -12.42
C HIS A 213 -18.51 16.63 -12.12
N THR A 214 -17.67 16.18 -13.04
CA THR A 214 -16.81 15.01 -12.89
C THR A 214 -15.37 15.46 -12.99
N SER A 215 -14.56 15.09 -12.00
CA SER A 215 -13.14 15.44 -11.92
C SER A 215 -12.29 14.20 -11.69
N PHE A 216 -11.06 14.25 -12.17
CA PHE A 216 -10.12 13.14 -12.09
C PHE A 216 -8.82 13.59 -11.47
N VAL A 217 -8.26 12.73 -10.63
CA VAL A 217 -6.91 12.87 -10.08
C VAL A 217 -6.20 11.54 -10.26
N SER A 218 -4.99 11.56 -10.79
CA SER A 218 -4.14 10.38 -10.77
C SER A 218 -3.35 10.32 -9.48
N CYS A 219 -3.32 9.15 -8.87
CA CYS A 219 -2.50 8.80 -7.73
C CYS A 219 -1.40 7.86 -8.22
N ASP A 220 -0.15 8.23 -8.01
CA ASP A 220 1.00 7.38 -8.25
C ASP A 220 1.66 7.01 -6.93
N VAL A 221 2.09 5.76 -6.79
CA VAL A 221 2.70 5.26 -5.57
C VAL A 221 3.93 4.44 -5.92
N VAL A 222 5.06 4.80 -5.32
CA VAL A 222 6.34 4.12 -5.49
C VAL A 222 6.99 3.86 -4.12
N PRO A 223 7.81 2.79 -3.98
CA PRO A 223 8.52 2.55 -2.73
C PRO A 223 9.65 3.57 -2.52
N GLU A 224 9.90 3.95 -1.26
CA GLU A 224 11.13 4.66 -0.89
C GLU A 224 12.28 3.66 -0.84
N ILE A 225 13.18 3.72 -1.82
CA ILE A 225 14.34 2.85 -1.88
C ILE A 225 15.51 3.52 -1.16
N SER A 226 16.07 2.84 -0.14
CA SER A 226 17.29 3.26 0.53
C SER A 226 18.51 3.15 -0.40
N GLU A 227 19.60 3.84 -0.05
CA GLU A 227 20.80 3.99 -0.91
C GLU A 227 21.50 2.69 -1.32
N ASP A 228 21.15 1.56 -0.70
CA ASP A 228 21.81 0.26 -0.89
C ASP A 228 21.29 -0.56 -2.11
N VAL A 229 20.31 -0.08 -2.83
CA VAL A 229 19.85 -0.75 -4.05
C VAL A 229 20.47 -0.05 -5.27
N GLU A 230 21.38 -0.75 -5.93
CA GLU A 230 22.12 -0.29 -7.13
C GLU A 230 21.18 0.06 -8.30
N VAL A 231 20.63 1.25 -8.27
CA VAL A 231 20.29 1.96 -9.49
C VAL A 231 21.49 2.87 -9.79
N ASP A 232 22.33 2.46 -10.71
CA ASP A 232 23.51 3.23 -11.14
C ASP A 232 23.02 4.51 -11.87
N ILE A 233 22.93 5.61 -11.12
CA ILE A 233 22.56 6.91 -11.66
C ILE A 233 23.86 7.70 -11.90
N ARG A 234 24.25 7.80 -13.15
CA ARG A 234 25.42 8.58 -13.52
C ARG A 234 25.11 10.07 -13.46
N THR A 235 26.04 10.84 -12.92
CA THR A 235 25.85 12.29 -12.77
C THR A 235 25.67 12.99 -14.15
N GLU A 236 26.26 12.43 -15.20
CA GLU A 236 26.15 12.91 -16.60
C GLU A 236 24.75 12.72 -17.20
N ASP A 237 23.97 11.79 -16.68
CA ASP A 237 22.60 11.50 -17.10
C ASP A 237 21.57 12.41 -16.41
N LEU A 238 22.03 13.28 -15.51
CA LEU A 238 21.16 14.16 -14.73
C LEU A 238 21.27 15.61 -15.21
N LYS A 239 20.15 16.20 -15.56
CA LYS A 239 19.98 17.64 -15.69
C LYS A 239 19.37 18.18 -14.40
N ILE A 240 20.13 18.99 -13.67
CA ILE A 240 19.71 19.59 -12.41
C ILE A 240 19.48 21.08 -12.64
N ASP A 241 18.21 21.50 -12.52
CA ASP A 241 17.82 22.90 -12.63
C ASP A 241 17.40 23.39 -11.23
N THR A 242 17.90 24.56 -10.85
CA THR A 242 17.48 25.24 -9.63
C THR A 242 16.58 26.41 -9.96
N TYR A 243 15.53 26.59 -9.19
CA TYR A 243 14.58 27.68 -9.40
C TYR A 243 14.02 28.21 -8.08
N ARG A 244 13.32 29.32 -8.15
CA ARG A 244 12.68 29.92 -6.96
C ARG A 244 11.43 29.14 -6.59
N ALA A 245 11.33 28.73 -5.34
CA ALA A 245 10.14 28.08 -4.83
C ALA A 245 8.93 29.02 -4.96
N SER A 246 7.81 28.52 -5.48
CA SER A 246 6.56 29.24 -5.54
C SER A 246 5.68 28.76 -4.39
N GLY A 247 5.41 29.64 -3.39
CA GLY A 247 4.54 29.33 -2.24
C GLY A 247 4.29 30.56 -1.36
N ALA A 248 3.25 30.49 -0.55
CA ALA A 248 2.94 31.48 0.48
C ALA A 248 3.96 31.39 1.61
N GLY A 249 5.06 32.10 1.50
CA GLY A 249 6.11 32.19 2.52
C GLY A 249 6.88 33.49 2.38
N GLY A 250 7.35 34.04 3.51
CA GLY A 250 7.95 35.37 3.59
C GLY A 250 9.13 35.62 2.64
N GLN A 251 9.68 36.85 2.68
CA GLN A 251 10.70 37.37 1.74
C GLN A 251 11.87 36.43 1.41
N HIS A 252 12.19 35.46 2.28
CA HIS A 252 13.31 34.53 2.08
C HIS A 252 13.04 33.45 1.04
N ILE A 253 11.77 33.04 0.85
CA ILE A 253 11.38 31.98 -0.13
C ILE A 253 11.41 32.53 -1.56
N ASN A 254 11.16 33.83 -1.72
CA ASN A 254 11.10 34.49 -3.02
C ASN A 254 12.46 35.03 -3.52
N THR A 255 13.52 34.95 -2.69
CA THR A 255 14.84 35.51 -3.02
C THR A 255 15.91 34.46 -3.29
N THR A 256 15.73 33.20 -2.85
CA THR A 256 16.76 32.16 -2.98
C THR A 256 16.26 31.04 -3.89
N ASP A 257 17.09 30.60 -4.85
CA ASP A 257 16.81 29.46 -5.73
C ASP A 257 17.03 28.14 -4.96
N SER A 258 16.14 27.86 -3.99
CA SER A 258 16.23 26.66 -3.14
C SER A 258 15.50 25.43 -3.72
N ALA A 259 14.54 25.63 -4.63
CA ALA A 259 13.85 24.55 -5.29
C ALA A 259 14.75 23.86 -6.33
N VAL A 260 14.67 22.52 -6.37
CA VAL A 260 15.48 21.69 -7.26
C VAL A 260 14.57 20.87 -8.15
N ARG A 261 14.86 20.87 -9.44
CA ARG A 261 14.27 19.97 -10.44
C ARG A 261 15.38 19.08 -10.99
N ILE A 262 15.20 17.77 -10.90
CA ILE A 262 16.13 16.80 -11.47
C ILE A 262 15.41 16.10 -12.62
N THR A 263 16.00 16.13 -13.79
CA THR A 263 15.53 15.39 -14.96
C THR A 263 16.57 14.32 -15.30
N HIS A 264 16.14 13.08 -15.31
CA HIS A 264 16.97 11.97 -15.78
C HIS A 264 16.85 11.89 -17.31
N ILE A 265 17.90 12.28 -18.02
CA ILE A 265 17.90 12.48 -19.48
C ILE A 265 17.51 11.20 -20.23
N PRO A 266 18.07 9.99 -19.91
CA PRO A 266 17.77 8.78 -20.67
C PRO A 266 16.32 8.32 -20.55
N THR A 267 15.66 8.53 -19.39
CA THR A 267 14.29 8.05 -19.14
C THR A 267 13.25 9.14 -19.24
N GLY A 268 13.65 10.42 -19.26
CA GLY A 268 12.75 11.57 -19.23
C GLY A 268 12.01 11.77 -17.89
N VAL A 269 12.37 11.03 -16.84
CA VAL A 269 11.75 11.18 -15.52
C VAL A 269 12.14 12.52 -14.90
N VAL A 270 11.15 13.29 -14.48
CA VAL A 270 11.34 14.59 -13.83
C VAL A 270 10.88 14.48 -12.36
N VAL A 271 11.71 14.99 -11.46
CA VAL A 271 11.41 15.10 -10.03
C VAL A 271 11.67 16.51 -9.56
N THR A 272 10.75 17.06 -8.76
CA THR A 272 10.88 18.38 -8.16
C THR A 272 10.84 18.28 -6.63
N CYS A 273 11.65 19.08 -5.94
CA CYS A 273 11.62 19.20 -4.48
C CYS A 273 11.87 20.65 -4.08
N GLN A 274 10.97 21.21 -3.25
CA GLN A 274 11.04 22.62 -2.81
C GLN A 274 10.71 22.81 -1.32
N THR A 275 10.64 21.73 -0.56
CA THR A 275 10.12 21.70 0.83
C THR A 275 11.08 22.31 1.83
N GLU A 276 12.37 22.19 1.58
CA GLU A 276 13.42 22.66 2.48
C GLU A 276 13.97 24.03 2.07
N ARG A 277 14.45 24.79 3.05
CA ARG A 277 15.16 26.05 2.81
C ARG A 277 16.57 25.83 2.24
N SER A 278 17.09 24.64 2.34
CA SER A 278 18.41 24.23 1.87
C SER A 278 18.31 23.54 0.50
N GLN A 279 18.93 24.12 -0.51
CA GLN A 279 19.08 23.54 -1.84
C GLN A 279 19.71 22.13 -1.80
N ILE A 280 20.70 21.93 -0.91
CA ILE A 280 21.39 20.64 -0.77
C ILE A 280 20.41 19.56 -0.30
N LYS A 281 19.60 19.85 0.74
CA LYS A 281 18.59 18.91 1.23
C LYS A 281 17.50 18.62 0.21
N ASN A 282 17.05 19.64 -0.53
CA ASN A 282 16.08 19.44 -1.62
C ASN A 282 16.68 18.57 -2.74
N ARG A 283 17.96 18.72 -3.04
CA ARG A 283 18.66 17.86 -4.02
C ARG A 283 18.74 16.42 -3.55
N GLU A 284 19.13 16.16 -2.30
CA GLU A 284 19.21 14.80 -1.72
C GLU A 284 17.83 14.11 -1.75
N ARG A 285 16.78 14.83 -1.35
CA ARG A 285 15.41 14.30 -1.40
C ARG A 285 14.93 14.04 -2.81
N ALA A 286 15.16 14.96 -3.74
CA ALA A 286 14.84 14.76 -5.15
C ALA A 286 15.59 13.55 -5.74
N MET A 287 16.84 13.31 -5.34
CA MET A 287 17.59 12.12 -5.74
C MET A 287 16.98 10.83 -5.19
N THR A 288 16.52 10.83 -3.94
CA THR A 288 15.84 9.65 -3.36
C THR A 288 14.55 9.33 -4.14
N VAL A 289 13.73 10.34 -4.43
CA VAL A 289 12.50 10.15 -5.23
C VAL A 289 12.83 9.67 -6.65
N LEU A 290 13.88 10.22 -7.27
CA LEU A 290 14.32 9.81 -8.61
C LEU A 290 14.74 8.33 -8.63
N ARG A 291 15.54 7.90 -7.65
CA ARG A 291 15.95 6.48 -7.50
C ARG A 291 14.74 5.56 -7.41
N SER A 292 13.75 5.92 -6.59
CA SER A 292 12.51 5.15 -6.43
C SER A 292 11.75 5.01 -7.75
N LYS A 293 11.59 6.10 -8.50
CA LYS A 293 10.92 6.07 -9.81
C LYS A 293 11.67 5.26 -10.87
N LEU A 294 12.99 5.35 -10.88
CA LEU A 294 13.80 4.58 -11.84
C LEU A 294 13.77 3.09 -11.53
N TYR A 295 13.75 2.72 -10.25
CA TYR A 295 13.61 1.33 -9.83
C TYR A 295 12.25 0.75 -10.22
N GLU A 296 11.17 1.47 -9.95
CA GLU A 296 9.83 1.05 -10.38
C GLU A 296 9.78 0.81 -11.88
N ARG A 297 10.32 1.76 -12.68
CA ARG A 297 10.38 1.63 -14.12
C ARG A 297 11.17 0.39 -14.57
N LYS A 298 12.28 0.09 -13.89
CA LYS A 298 13.07 -1.12 -14.17
C LYS A 298 12.27 -2.40 -13.91
N ILE A 299 11.47 -2.42 -12.85
CA ILE A 299 10.56 -3.54 -12.56
C ILE A 299 9.46 -3.64 -13.63
N GLU A 300 8.85 -2.50 -14.01
CA GLU A 300 7.84 -2.49 -15.07
C GLU A 300 8.40 -2.98 -16.42
N GLU A 301 9.64 -2.62 -16.74
CA GLU A 301 10.33 -3.11 -17.95
C GLU A 301 10.57 -4.61 -17.89
N GLN A 302 10.99 -5.14 -16.73
CA GLN A 302 11.13 -6.58 -16.51
C GLN A 302 9.78 -7.31 -16.60
N GLN A 303 8.73 -6.75 -16.00
CA GLN A 303 7.40 -7.31 -16.05
C GLN A 303 6.86 -7.31 -17.50
N LYS A 304 7.04 -6.23 -18.24
CA LYS A 304 6.67 -6.16 -19.66
C LYS A 304 7.39 -7.20 -20.51
N GLN A 305 8.68 -7.41 -20.26
CA GLN A 305 9.44 -8.46 -20.95
C GLN A 305 8.89 -9.85 -20.63
N LEU A 306 8.49 -10.11 -19.38
CA LEU A 306 7.85 -11.36 -18.99
C LEU A 306 6.46 -11.51 -19.61
N ASP A 307 5.69 -10.45 -19.71
CA ASP A 307 4.35 -10.45 -20.32
C ASP A 307 4.43 -10.61 -21.85
N GLU A 308 5.44 -9.99 -22.50
CA GLU A 308 5.73 -10.23 -23.92
C GLU A 308 6.12 -11.69 -24.20
N ILE A 309 6.88 -12.32 -23.30
CA ILE A 309 7.23 -13.75 -23.39
C ILE A 309 6.01 -14.64 -23.15
N ARG A 310 5.05 -14.19 -22.32
CA ARG A 310 3.80 -14.92 -22.02
C ARG A 310 2.70 -14.74 -23.07
N GLY A 311 2.81 -13.79 -24.02
CA GLY A 311 1.83 -13.48 -25.06
C GLY A 311 0.62 -12.71 -24.53
N GLU A 312 0.39 -11.57 -25.17
CA GLU A 312 -0.72 -10.60 -25.07
C GLU A 312 -1.71 -10.78 -23.91
N GLN A 313 -1.53 -10.03 -22.87
CA GLN A 313 -2.64 -9.53 -22.08
C GLN A 313 -2.89 -8.07 -22.44
N SER A 314 -4.13 -7.81 -22.81
CA SER A 314 -4.64 -6.61 -23.43
C SER A 314 -4.24 -5.31 -22.77
N ASP A 315 -3.91 -4.32 -23.62
CA ASP A 315 -3.68 -2.91 -23.38
C ASP A 315 -4.40 -2.33 -22.15
N ILE A 316 -3.62 -1.87 -21.18
CA ILE A 316 -4.08 -0.91 -20.20
C ILE A 316 -3.98 0.47 -20.84
N ALA A 317 -4.96 0.76 -21.72
CA ALA A 317 -5.15 2.07 -22.28
C ALA A 317 -5.82 2.99 -21.24
N TRP A 318 -5.46 4.24 -21.23
CA TRP A 318 -6.15 5.43 -20.72
C TRP A 318 -7.64 5.16 -20.40
N GLY A 319 -8.00 4.96 -19.13
CA GLY A 319 -9.39 4.80 -18.74
C GLY A 319 -9.65 3.90 -17.52
N SER A 320 -8.67 3.24 -16.95
CA SER A 320 -8.89 2.41 -15.77
C SER A 320 -8.98 3.28 -14.50
N GLN A 321 -10.18 3.86 -14.32
CA GLN A 321 -10.55 4.44 -13.04
C GLN A 321 -10.56 3.32 -12.02
N ILE A 322 -9.72 3.42 -10.99
CA ILE A 322 -9.70 2.42 -9.92
C ILE A 322 -10.89 2.60 -8.98
N ARG A 323 -11.28 3.88 -8.72
CA ARG A 323 -12.34 4.17 -7.76
C ARG A 323 -13.12 5.42 -8.13
N SER A 324 -14.45 5.34 -7.95
CA SER A 324 -15.36 6.46 -8.13
C SER A 324 -15.94 6.89 -6.78
N TYR A 325 -15.96 8.19 -6.57
CA TYR A 325 -16.52 8.87 -5.39
C TYR A 325 -17.69 9.73 -5.85
N VAL A 326 -18.89 9.31 -5.53
CA VAL A 326 -20.12 9.98 -5.91
C VAL A 326 -20.75 10.63 -4.68
N PHE A 327 -20.95 11.94 -4.74
CA PHE A 327 -21.58 12.71 -3.67
C PHE A 327 -23.02 13.09 -4.03
N HIS A 328 -23.33 13.17 -5.33
CA HIS A 328 -24.63 13.53 -5.84
C HIS A 328 -24.95 12.76 -7.13
N PRO A 329 -26.20 12.29 -7.36
CA PRO A 329 -27.41 12.46 -6.52
C PRO A 329 -27.52 11.49 -5.34
N TYR A 330 -26.62 10.52 -5.23
CA TYR A 330 -26.51 9.56 -4.13
C TYR A 330 -25.07 9.54 -3.63
N SER A 331 -24.87 9.06 -2.40
CA SER A 331 -23.54 8.95 -1.80
C SER A 331 -23.03 7.54 -1.97
N MET A 332 -21.89 7.36 -2.65
CA MET A 332 -21.27 6.05 -2.87
C MET A 332 -19.79 6.21 -3.22
N VAL A 333 -18.95 5.37 -2.62
CA VAL A 333 -17.60 5.11 -3.10
C VAL A 333 -17.54 3.67 -3.57
N LYS A 334 -17.04 3.45 -4.79
CA LYS A 334 -16.93 2.13 -5.41
C LYS A 334 -15.57 1.94 -6.05
N ASP A 335 -14.89 0.86 -5.67
CA ASP A 335 -13.69 0.38 -6.35
C ASP A 335 -14.10 -0.55 -7.50
N HIS A 336 -13.68 -0.21 -8.71
CA HIS A 336 -14.06 -0.94 -9.92
C HIS A 336 -13.29 -2.25 -10.12
N ARG A 337 -12.15 -2.41 -9.43
CA ARG A 337 -11.30 -3.60 -9.53
C ARG A 337 -11.80 -4.76 -8.67
N THR A 338 -12.38 -4.41 -7.51
CA THR A 338 -12.80 -5.39 -6.49
C THR A 338 -14.30 -5.44 -6.28
N SER A 339 -15.03 -4.46 -6.85
CA SER A 339 -16.45 -4.24 -6.62
C SER A 339 -16.83 -3.90 -5.16
N VAL A 340 -15.84 -3.63 -4.31
CA VAL A 340 -16.09 -3.14 -2.94
C VAL A 340 -16.71 -1.75 -3.03
N GLU A 341 -17.83 -1.55 -2.32
CA GLU A 341 -18.54 -0.28 -2.30
C GLU A 341 -19.08 0.07 -0.92
N THR A 342 -19.19 1.36 -0.63
CA THR A 342 -19.79 1.88 0.60
C THR A 342 -20.56 3.16 0.35
N GLY A 343 -21.67 3.33 1.05
CA GLY A 343 -22.45 4.58 1.06
C GLY A 343 -21.87 5.65 2.00
N ASN A 344 -20.96 5.29 2.89
CA ASN A 344 -20.37 6.22 3.87
C ASN A 344 -19.17 6.98 3.30
N VAL A 345 -19.45 7.88 2.35
CA VAL A 345 -18.44 8.69 1.68
C VAL A 345 -17.65 9.55 2.67
N GLY A 346 -18.32 10.04 3.74
CA GLY A 346 -17.67 10.85 4.77
C GLY A 346 -16.56 10.10 5.50
N ALA A 347 -16.79 8.86 5.91
CA ALA A 347 -15.79 8.04 6.57
C ALA A 347 -14.58 7.77 5.65
N VAL A 348 -14.84 7.48 4.36
CA VAL A 348 -13.77 7.28 3.37
C VAL A 348 -12.93 8.54 3.23
N MET A 349 -13.55 9.71 3.10
CA MET A 349 -12.82 10.99 3.01
C MET A 349 -12.07 11.35 4.31
N ASP A 350 -12.46 10.76 5.43
CA ASP A 350 -11.76 10.86 6.71
C ASP A 350 -10.73 9.72 6.91
N GLY A 351 -10.38 9.01 5.84
CA GLY A 351 -9.28 8.04 5.83
C GLY A 351 -9.69 6.60 6.18
N ASP A 352 -10.95 6.21 6.02
CA ASP A 352 -11.39 4.83 6.14
C ASP A 352 -11.26 4.12 4.79
N LEU A 353 -10.03 3.68 4.48
CA LEU A 353 -9.68 3.06 3.19
C LEU A 353 -9.42 1.56 3.29
N ASP A 354 -9.36 1.01 4.49
CA ASP A 354 -8.88 -0.35 4.73
C ASP A 354 -9.68 -1.40 3.95
N ALA A 355 -11.01 -1.26 3.90
CA ALA A 355 -11.86 -2.19 3.15
C ALA A 355 -11.52 -2.24 1.64
N PHE A 356 -11.14 -1.12 1.04
CA PHE A 356 -10.74 -1.05 -0.38
C PHE A 356 -9.34 -1.61 -0.60
N ILE A 357 -8.41 -1.27 0.29
CA ILE A 357 -7.02 -1.75 0.24
C ILE A 357 -6.99 -3.27 0.42
N ASP A 358 -7.65 -3.78 1.45
CA ASP A 358 -7.74 -5.22 1.73
C ASP A 358 -8.44 -5.98 0.59
N GLY A 359 -9.53 -5.40 0.07
CA GLY A 359 -10.24 -5.97 -1.07
C GLY A 359 -9.35 -6.12 -2.31
N TYR A 360 -8.52 -5.11 -2.60
CA TYR A 360 -7.57 -5.16 -3.70
C TYR A 360 -6.45 -6.19 -3.45
N LEU A 361 -5.84 -6.16 -2.27
CA LEU A 361 -4.77 -7.08 -1.92
C LEU A 361 -5.22 -8.54 -1.97
N ARG A 362 -6.41 -8.86 -1.42
CA ARG A 362 -7.00 -10.21 -1.47
C ARG A 362 -7.35 -10.65 -2.90
N ASN A 363 -7.73 -9.72 -3.78
CA ASN A 363 -8.05 -10.05 -5.16
C ASN A 363 -6.80 -10.42 -5.98
N GLN A 364 -5.64 -9.87 -5.64
CA GLN A 364 -4.37 -10.21 -6.29
C GLN A 364 -3.98 -11.68 -6.08
N ILE A 365 -4.17 -12.23 -4.88
CA ILE A 365 -3.86 -13.65 -4.60
C ILE A 365 -4.73 -14.63 -5.40
N ARG A 366 -5.97 -14.23 -5.74
CA ARG A 366 -6.89 -15.12 -6.50
C ARG A 366 -6.54 -15.22 -7.98
N HIS A 367 -5.66 -14.39 -8.46
CA HIS A 367 -5.27 -14.33 -9.88
C HIS A 367 -3.82 -14.76 -10.13
N GLU A 368 -3.01 -14.97 -9.09
CA GLU A 368 -1.74 -15.70 -9.11
C GLU A 368 -1.99 -17.21 -8.83
#